data_564a070f79caa5615bd505576b080683
#
_entry.id   564a070f79caa5615bd505576b080683
#
_cell.length_a   1.000
_cell.length_b   1.000
_cell.length_c   1.000
_cell.angle_alpha   90.00
_cell.angle_beta   90.00
_cell.angle_gamma   90.00
#
_symmetry.space_group_name_H-M   'P 1'
#
loop_
_entity.id
_entity.type
_entity.pdbx_description
1 polymer ?
#
loop_
_entity_poly.entity_id
_entity_poly.type
_entity_poly.pdbx_seq_one_letter_code
_entity_poly.pdbx_strand_id
1 'polypeptide(L)'
;WDGIIPALLARKYDAIIASMSITEERKKKVAFSAKYYNTPAKFARKKGSGITISKAGLKGKVVGVQRATIHDNFVTGEFGEDVEIKRYGTQDEAYLDALAGRVDLILADSIAMEAGFLKTDNGKGWEFVGQGYSDPKYFGDGAGIAVRKQNGDLAALFNKAIKTIRANGVYKRIND
;
A
#
# COMPACT_ATOMS: atom_id res chain seq x y z
N TRP A 1 -11.08 -0.65 -0.21
CA TRP A 1 -10.08 -0.35 -1.27
C TRP A 1 -10.56 -0.76 -2.65
N ASP A 2 -11.11 -1.93 -2.81
CA ASP A 2 -11.59 -2.48 -4.10
C ASP A 2 -12.70 -1.65 -4.77
N GLY A 3 -13.49 -0.92 -4.01
CA GLY A 3 -14.52 0.00 -4.50
C GLY A 3 -14.05 1.42 -4.84
N ILE A 4 -12.78 1.79 -4.55
CA ILE A 4 -12.34 3.19 -4.60
C ILE A 4 -12.33 3.75 -6.05
N ILE A 5 -11.81 3.03 -7.03
CA ILE A 5 -11.85 3.46 -8.44
C ILE A 5 -13.27 3.41 -9.01
N PRO A 6 -14.06 2.34 -8.82
CA PRO A 6 -15.48 2.35 -9.20
C PRO A 6 -16.27 3.55 -8.67
N ALA A 7 -16.07 3.94 -7.41
CA ALA A 7 -16.75 5.08 -6.81
C ALA A 7 -16.31 6.44 -7.44
N LEU A 8 -15.01 6.60 -7.78
CA LEU A 8 -14.53 7.75 -8.54
C LEU A 8 -15.20 7.84 -9.91
N LEU A 9 -15.28 6.71 -10.62
CA LEU A 9 -15.91 6.65 -11.95
C LEU A 9 -17.43 6.91 -11.88
N ALA A 10 -18.08 6.48 -10.79
CA ALA A 10 -19.50 6.76 -10.48
C ALA A 10 -19.74 8.18 -9.93
N ARG A 11 -18.71 9.06 -9.94
CA ARG A 11 -18.79 10.46 -9.48
C ARG A 11 -19.20 10.63 -8.00
N LYS A 12 -18.86 9.67 -7.14
CA LYS A 12 -19.07 9.83 -5.69
C LYS A 12 -18.10 10.84 -5.08
N TYR A 13 -16.97 11.09 -5.74
CA TYR A 13 -15.96 12.11 -5.47
C TYR A 13 -15.19 12.41 -6.75
N ASP A 14 -14.35 13.45 -6.76
CA ASP A 14 -13.67 13.92 -7.97
C ASP A 14 -12.22 13.50 -8.09
N ALA A 15 -11.60 13.14 -6.95
CA ALA A 15 -10.22 12.69 -6.91
C ALA A 15 -10.00 11.65 -5.79
N ILE A 16 -8.95 10.84 -5.94
CA ILE A 16 -8.46 9.91 -4.93
C ILE A 16 -7.08 10.38 -4.47
N ILE A 17 -6.96 10.80 -3.21
CA ILE A 17 -5.69 11.10 -2.54
C ILE A 17 -5.56 10.12 -1.37
N ALA A 18 -5.07 8.91 -1.65
CA ALA A 18 -5.07 7.79 -0.71
C ALA A 18 -3.86 6.87 -0.94
N SER A 19 -2.68 7.46 -1.17
CA SER A 19 -1.45 6.70 -1.41
C SER A 19 -1.56 5.69 -2.56
N MET A 20 -2.38 6.01 -3.56
CA MET A 20 -2.64 5.10 -4.67
C MET A 20 -1.44 5.05 -5.61
N SER A 21 -0.80 3.89 -5.71
CA SER A 21 0.31 3.67 -6.63
C SER A 21 -0.12 3.83 -8.08
N ILE A 22 0.73 4.51 -8.84
CA ILE A 22 0.59 4.74 -10.28
C ILE A 22 1.04 3.47 -11.00
N THR A 23 0.10 2.58 -11.33
CA THR A 23 0.37 1.35 -12.08
C THR A 23 -0.22 1.40 -13.49
N GLU A 24 0.35 0.65 -14.43
CA GLU A 24 -0.14 0.58 -15.80
C GLU A 24 -1.59 0.06 -15.86
N GLU A 25 -1.96 -0.87 -14.98
CA GLU A 25 -3.33 -1.37 -14.89
C GLU A 25 -4.31 -0.26 -14.49
N ARG A 26 -3.95 0.54 -13.48
CA ARG A 26 -4.79 1.66 -13.01
C ARG A 26 -4.86 2.78 -14.03
N LYS A 27 -3.77 3.08 -14.75
CA LYS A 27 -3.75 4.05 -15.85
C LYS A 27 -4.73 3.71 -16.98
N LYS A 28 -5.07 2.44 -17.17
CA LYS A 28 -6.12 2.03 -18.12
C LYS A 28 -7.52 2.55 -17.72
N LYS A 29 -7.77 2.79 -16.44
CA LYS A 29 -9.09 3.18 -15.89
C LYS A 29 -9.17 4.66 -15.52
N VAL A 30 -8.08 5.23 -15.00
CA VAL A 30 -8.01 6.60 -14.46
C VAL A 30 -6.78 7.34 -14.96
N ALA A 31 -6.76 8.67 -14.84
CA ALA A 31 -5.58 9.49 -14.99
C ALA A 31 -4.96 9.80 -13.62
N PHE A 32 -3.66 10.12 -13.60
CA PHE A 32 -2.92 10.44 -12.38
C PHE A 32 -2.24 11.80 -12.49
N SER A 33 -2.07 12.45 -11.35
CA SER A 33 -1.08 13.50 -11.17
C SER A 33 0.35 12.93 -11.27
N ALA A 34 1.35 13.81 -11.26
CA ALA A 34 2.71 13.44 -10.92
C ALA A 34 2.73 12.79 -9.52
N LYS A 35 3.70 11.89 -9.29
CA LYS A 35 3.86 11.27 -7.97
C LYS A 35 4.15 12.31 -6.89
N TYR A 36 3.52 12.17 -5.74
CA TYR A 36 3.76 13.06 -4.60
C TYR A 36 4.62 12.42 -3.52
N TYR A 37 4.67 11.08 -3.40
CA TYR A 37 5.65 10.38 -2.60
C TYR A 37 5.87 8.94 -3.08
N ASN A 38 6.84 8.26 -2.47
CA ASN A 38 7.09 6.84 -2.68
C ASN A 38 7.40 6.18 -1.33
N THR A 39 6.85 5.00 -1.12
CA THR A 39 7.06 4.22 0.09
C THR A 39 7.18 2.74 -0.27
N PRO A 40 8.15 2.03 0.29
CA PRO A 40 8.26 0.60 0.06
C PRO A 40 7.17 -0.16 0.80
N ALA A 41 6.73 -1.27 0.22
CA ALA A 41 6.00 -2.28 0.96
C ALA A 41 6.94 -3.03 1.89
N LYS A 42 6.49 -3.38 3.08
CA LYS A 42 7.25 -4.21 4.03
C LYS A 42 6.37 -5.30 4.65
N PHE A 43 7.01 -6.42 4.91
CA PHE A 43 6.40 -7.42 5.78
C PHE A 43 6.57 -7.03 7.25
N ALA A 44 5.55 -7.34 8.04
CA ALA A 44 5.65 -7.37 9.49
C ALA A 44 5.33 -8.77 10.02
N ARG A 45 6.01 -9.16 11.08
CA ARG A 45 5.84 -10.43 11.79
C ARG A 45 5.75 -10.20 13.30
N LYS A 46 5.27 -11.20 14.04
CA LYS A 46 5.38 -11.18 15.49
C LYS A 46 6.85 -11.25 15.90
N LYS A 47 7.26 -10.41 16.87
CA LYS A 47 8.61 -10.43 17.43
C LYS A 47 8.97 -11.80 17.95
N GLY A 48 10.19 -12.25 17.69
CA GLY A 48 10.66 -13.55 18.14
C GLY A 48 10.13 -14.76 17.35
N SER A 49 9.29 -14.57 16.31
CA SER A 49 8.77 -15.68 15.49
C SER A 49 9.82 -16.41 14.65
N GLY A 50 10.97 -15.79 14.41
CA GLY A 50 12.05 -16.38 13.59
C GLY A 50 11.74 -16.46 12.08
N ILE A 51 10.58 -16.02 11.60
CA ILE A 51 10.19 -16.09 10.19
C ILE A 51 11.11 -15.20 9.35
N THR A 52 11.66 -15.73 8.28
CA THR A 52 12.47 -15.00 7.30
C THR A 52 11.72 -14.85 5.98
N ILE A 53 11.97 -13.74 5.25
CA ILE A 53 11.32 -13.48 3.96
C ILE A 53 12.14 -14.14 2.86
N SER A 54 11.90 -15.42 2.69
CA SER A 54 12.43 -16.27 1.62
C SER A 54 11.39 -17.35 1.30
N LYS A 55 11.45 -17.97 0.14
CA LYS A 55 10.53 -19.07 -0.20
C LYS A 55 10.52 -20.17 0.86
N ALA A 56 11.71 -20.56 1.34
CA ALA A 56 11.83 -21.56 2.41
C ALA A 56 11.24 -21.09 3.74
N GLY A 57 11.52 -19.84 4.15
CA GLY A 57 11.05 -19.28 5.42
C GLY A 57 9.56 -18.96 5.44
N LEU A 58 8.96 -18.76 4.26
CA LEU A 58 7.53 -18.48 4.10
C LEU A 58 6.70 -19.74 3.85
N LYS A 59 7.31 -20.88 3.54
CA LYS A 59 6.60 -22.10 3.18
C LYS A 59 5.59 -22.48 4.27
N GLY A 60 4.32 -22.61 3.87
CA GLY A 60 3.22 -22.95 4.75
C GLY A 60 2.82 -21.87 5.77
N LYS A 61 3.32 -20.62 5.60
CA LYS A 61 2.92 -19.49 6.43
C LYS A 61 1.67 -18.82 5.87
N VAL A 62 0.94 -18.15 6.75
CA VAL A 62 -0.26 -17.40 6.42
C VAL A 62 0.09 -15.91 6.33
N VAL A 63 -0.12 -15.30 5.16
CA VAL A 63 0.14 -13.87 4.92
C VAL A 63 -1.17 -13.12 4.77
N GLY A 64 -1.38 -12.11 5.63
CA GLY A 64 -2.52 -11.19 5.56
C GLY A 64 -2.24 -9.99 4.66
N VAL A 65 -3.15 -9.70 3.73
CA VAL A 65 -3.10 -8.53 2.85
C VAL A 65 -4.49 -7.91 2.67
N GLN A 66 -4.54 -6.62 2.41
CA GLN A 66 -5.78 -6.01 1.96
C GLN A 66 -6.01 -6.39 0.49
N ARG A 67 -7.22 -6.92 0.18
CA ARG A 67 -7.55 -7.38 -1.18
C ARG A 67 -7.52 -6.26 -2.22
N ALA A 68 -7.25 -6.62 -3.46
CA ALA A 68 -7.17 -5.71 -4.61
C ALA A 68 -6.11 -4.60 -4.48
N THR A 69 -5.11 -4.81 -3.64
CA THR A 69 -3.95 -3.93 -3.51
C THR A 69 -2.77 -4.45 -4.32
N ILE A 70 -1.78 -3.59 -4.53
CA ILE A 70 -0.48 -3.97 -5.10
C ILE A 70 0.26 -4.98 -4.21
N HIS A 71 0.00 -4.95 -2.90
CA HIS A 71 0.57 -5.89 -1.92
C HIS A 71 0.01 -7.31 -2.13
N ASP A 72 -1.31 -7.43 -2.36
CA ASP A 72 -1.95 -8.70 -2.72
C ASP A 72 -1.36 -9.26 -4.03
N ASN A 73 -1.25 -8.42 -5.07
CA ASN A 73 -0.66 -8.82 -6.34
C ASN A 73 0.79 -9.28 -6.18
N PHE A 74 1.58 -8.59 -5.37
CA PHE A 74 2.98 -8.95 -5.11
C PHE A 74 3.10 -10.29 -4.38
N VAL A 75 2.39 -10.48 -3.27
CA VAL A 75 2.44 -11.77 -2.54
C VAL A 75 1.96 -12.92 -3.43
N THR A 76 0.88 -12.69 -4.18
CA THR A 76 0.35 -13.69 -5.10
C THR A 76 1.35 -14.07 -6.18
N GLY A 77 2.04 -13.08 -6.78
CA GLY A 77 2.97 -13.32 -7.88
C GLY A 77 4.32 -13.89 -7.46
N GLU A 78 4.83 -13.51 -6.29
CA GLU A 78 6.17 -13.92 -5.84
C GLU A 78 6.16 -15.12 -4.89
N PHE A 79 5.09 -15.30 -4.10
CA PHE A 79 5.04 -16.27 -3.01
C PHE A 79 3.76 -17.10 -2.99
N GLY A 80 2.83 -16.93 -3.96
CA GLY A 80 1.51 -17.54 -3.92
C GLY A 80 1.48 -19.06 -3.86
N GLU A 81 2.54 -19.73 -4.33
CA GLU A 81 2.69 -21.19 -4.25
C GLU A 81 3.27 -21.65 -2.90
N ASP A 82 3.92 -20.75 -2.16
CA ASP A 82 4.62 -21.06 -0.91
C ASP A 82 3.79 -20.73 0.34
N VAL A 83 2.80 -19.80 0.23
CA VAL A 83 2.05 -19.26 1.37
C VAL A 83 0.53 -19.42 1.21
N GLU A 84 -0.18 -19.47 2.33
CA GLU A 84 -1.61 -19.20 2.36
C GLU A 84 -1.83 -17.67 2.39
N ILE A 85 -2.64 -17.14 1.47
CA ILE A 85 -2.93 -15.70 1.42
C ILE A 85 -4.32 -15.43 1.95
N LYS A 86 -4.43 -14.74 3.08
CA LYS A 86 -5.70 -14.24 3.62
C LYS A 86 -5.93 -12.80 3.17
N ARG A 87 -7.04 -12.58 2.47
CA ARG A 87 -7.43 -11.31 1.86
C ARG A 87 -8.54 -10.65 2.65
N TYR A 88 -8.30 -9.42 3.12
CA TYR A 88 -9.21 -8.65 3.96
C TYR A 88 -9.81 -7.47 3.20
N GLY A 89 -11.00 -7.03 3.59
CA GLY A 89 -11.64 -5.84 3.03
C GLY A 89 -10.92 -4.55 3.40
N THR A 90 -10.42 -4.50 4.62
CA THR A 90 -9.65 -3.38 5.15
C THR A 90 -8.31 -3.85 5.68
N GLN A 91 -7.36 -2.92 5.80
CA GLN A 91 -6.06 -3.21 6.41
C GLN A 91 -6.19 -3.49 7.92
N ASP A 92 -7.15 -2.82 8.59
CA ASP A 92 -7.40 -3.04 10.02
C ASP A 92 -7.89 -4.46 10.32
N GLU A 93 -8.71 -5.05 9.45
CA GLU A 93 -9.11 -6.46 9.58
C GLU A 93 -7.90 -7.40 9.53
N ALA A 94 -6.91 -7.11 8.67
CA ALA A 94 -5.66 -7.87 8.64
C ALA A 94 -4.86 -7.73 9.95
N TYR A 95 -4.84 -6.52 10.54
CA TYR A 95 -4.19 -6.29 11.84
C TYR A 95 -4.90 -7.04 12.97
N LEU A 96 -6.23 -7.05 12.99
CA LEU A 96 -7.00 -7.81 14.00
C LEU A 96 -6.75 -9.31 13.89
N ASP A 97 -6.64 -9.85 12.68
CA ASP A 97 -6.33 -11.26 12.46
C ASP A 97 -4.90 -11.61 12.85
N ALA A 98 -3.96 -10.68 12.66
CA ALA A 98 -2.59 -10.83 13.14
C ALA A 98 -2.52 -10.89 14.67
N LEU A 99 -3.21 -9.99 15.36
CA LEU A 99 -3.30 -9.98 16.82
C LEU A 99 -3.94 -11.26 17.37
N ALA A 100 -4.92 -11.78 16.66
CA ALA A 100 -5.59 -13.04 17.02
C ALA A 100 -4.78 -14.30 16.64
N GLY A 101 -3.58 -14.16 16.04
CA GLY A 101 -2.73 -15.28 15.64
C GLY A 101 -3.26 -16.07 14.44
N ARG A 102 -4.14 -15.49 13.65
CA ARG A 102 -4.72 -16.12 12.45
C ARG A 102 -3.92 -15.87 11.16
N VAL A 103 -2.94 -14.97 11.20
CA VAL A 103 -1.91 -14.78 10.18
C VAL A 103 -0.53 -14.70 10.83
N ASP A 104 0.49 -15.19 10.14
CA ASP A 104 1.88 -15.19 10.59
C ASP A 104 2.59 -13.88 10.23
N LEU A 105 2.21 -13.30 9.09
CA LEU A 105 2.78 -12.07 8.54
C LEU A 105 1.69 -11.19 7.95
N ILE A 106 2.01 -9.90 7.84
CA ILE A 106 1.21 -8.90 7.13
C ILE A 106 2.12 -8.24 6.10
N LEU A 107 1.63 -7.96 4.89
CA LEU A 107 2.30 -7.09 3.93
C LEU A 107 1.43 -5.87 3.65
N ALA A 108 2.01 -4.69 3.79
CA ALA A 108 1.36 -3.42 3.47
C ALA A 108 2.40 -2.32 3.16
N ASP A 109 1.90 -1.13 2.81
CA ASP A 109 2.68 0.11 2.80
C ASP A 109 3.36 0.32 4.15
N SER A 110 4.69 0.56 4.13
CA SER A 110 5.46 0.63 5.38
C SER A 110 5.07 1.81 6.26
N ILE A 111 4.77 2.98 5.67
CA ILE A 111 4.37 4.17 6.44
C ILE A 111 3.00 3.96 7.06
N ALA A 112 2.03 3.46 6.28
CA ALA A 112 0.70 3.17 6.77
C ALA A 112 0.71 2.11 7.89
N MET A 113 1.48 1.03 7.72
CA MET A 113 1.60 -0.03 8.73
C MET A 113 2.34 0.46 9.99
N GLU A 114 3.38 1.28 9.82
CA GLU A 114 4.10 1.84 10.96
C GLU A 114 3.19 2.73 11.81
N ALA A 115 2.50 3.67 11.18
CA ALA A 115 1.63 4.61 11.89
C ALA A 115 0.34 3.95 12.40
N GLY A 116 -0.32 3.12 11.58
CA GLY A 116 -1.62 2.52 11.89
C GLY A 116 -1.54 1.27 12.75
N PHE A 117 -0.36 0.64 12.87
CA PHE A 117 -0.22 -0.60 13.62
C PHE A 117 1.02 -0.65 14.51
N LEU A 118 2.23 -0.64 13.95
CA LEU A 118 3.45 -0.93 14.73
C LEU A 118 3.73 0.09 15.85
N LYS A 119 3.36 1.36 15.67
CA LYS A 119 3.48 2.43 16.68
C LYS A 119 2.30 2.50 17.65
N THR A 120 1.27 1.68 17.46
CA THR A 120 0.14 1.60 18.38
C THR A 120 0.41 0.60 19.51
N ASP A 121 -0.37 0.66 20.59
CA ASP A 121 -0.26 -0.29 21.70
C ASP A 121 -0.45 -1.74 21.25
N ASN A 122 -1.34 -1.96 20.29
CA ASN A 122 -1.62 -3.29 19.75
C ASN A 122 -0.44 -3.84 18.93
N GLY A 123 0.32 -2.98 18.26
CA GLY A 123 1.43 -3.37 17.41
C GLY A 123 2.77 -3.59 18.13
N LYS A 124 2.86 -3.32 19.45
CA LYS A 124 4.13 -3.42 20.23
C LYS A 124 4.81 -4.79 20.13
N GLY A 125 4.04 -5.85 19.93
CA GLY A 125 4.53 -7.22 19.75
C GLY A 125 4.96 -7.58 18.33
N TRP A 126 4.90 -6.62 17.38
CA TRP A 126 5.21 -6.82 15.98
C TRP A 126 6.40 -5.99 15.54
N GLU A 127 7.04 -6.39 14.45
CA GLU A 127 8.22 -5.72 13.89
C GLU A 127 8.24 -5.89 12.37
N PHE A 128 8.86 -4.93 11.67
CA PHE A 128 9.21 -5.13 10.27
C PHE A 128 10.24 -6.26 10.13
N VAL A 129 10.14 -7.01 9.03
CA VAL A 129 11.06 -8.07 8.68
C VAL A 129 11.39 -8.06 7.18
N GLY A 130 12.62 -8.39 6.85
CA GLY A 130 13.12 -8.37 5.47
C GLY A 130 13.36 -6.96 4.94
N GLN A 131 13.57 -6.89 3.64
CA GLN A 131 13.80 -5.62 2.93
C GLN A 131 12.49 -4.89 2.61
N GLY A 132 12.60 -3.66 2.15
CA GLY A 132 11.50 -2.95 1.50
C GLY A 132 11.35 -3.36 0.04
N TYR A 133 10.13 -3.50 -0.43
CA TYR A 133 9.80 -3.87 -1.82
C TYR A 133 9.22 -2.68 -2.56
N SER A 134 9.80 -2.38 -3.72
CA SER A 134 9.39 -1.25 -4.57
C SER A 134 9.56 -1.53 -6.07
N ASP A 135 9.63 -2.79 -6.47
CA ASP A 135 9.75 -3.17 -7.88
C ASP A 135 8.59 -2.57 -8.68
N PRO A 136 8.86 -1.73 -9.71
CA PRO A 136 7.82 -1.11 -10.52
C PRO A 136 6.82 -2.08 -11.14
N LYS A 137 7.22 -3.33 -11.39
CA LYS A 137 6.34 -4.40 -11.90
C LYS A 137 5.07 -4.55 -11.06
N TYR A 138 5.18 -4.47 -9.73
CA TYR A 138 4.06 -4.59 -8.80
C TYR A 138 3.64 -3.25 -8.20
N PHE A 139 4.62 -2.42 -7.81
CA PHE A 139 4.39 -1.23 -7.00
C PHE A 139 4.24 0.06 -7.82
N GLY A 140 4.50 -0.01 -9.16
CA GLY A 140 4.38 1.15 -10.05
C GLY A 140 5.42 2.23 -9.76
N ASP A 141 5.09 3.48 -10.16
CA ASP A 141 6.04 4.60 -10.15
C ASP A 141 6.01 5.44 -8.85
N GLY A 142 5.28 5.01 -7.84
CA GLY A 142 5.00 5.76 -6.61
C GLY A 142 3.54 6.19 -6.52
N ALA A 143 3.18 6.93 -5.47
CA ALA A 143 1.80 7.34 -5.20
C ALA A 143 1.43 8.64 -5.94
N GLY A 144 0.31 8.62 -6.64
CA GLY A 144 -0.28 9.78 -7.35
C GLY A 144 -1.73 10.02 -6.95
N ILE A 145 -2.23 11.20 -7.31
CA ILE A 145 -3.63 11.56 -7.14
C ILE A 145 -4.38 11.10 -8.38
N ALA A 146 -5.34 10.18 -8.19
CA ALA A 146 -6.12 9.65 -9.31
C ALA A 146 -7.37 10.52 -9.56
N VAL A 147 -7.65 10.75 -10.85
CA VAL A 147 -8.84 11.47 -11.33
C VAL A 147 -9.45 10.71 -12.50
N ARG A 148 -10.71 10.99 -12.86
CA ARG A 148 -11.29 10.45 -14.09
C ARG A 148 -10.49 10.93 -15.31
N LYS A 149 -10.37 10.10 -16.35
CA LYS A 149 -9.58 10.43 -17.56
C LYS A 149 -9.99 11.74 -18.24
N GLN A 150 -11.27 12.07 -18.20
CA GLN A 150 -11.79 13.33 -18.76
C GLN A 150 -11.51 14.57 -17.91
N ASN A 151 -11.00 14.42 -16.69
CA ASN A 151 -10.65 15.52 -15.79
C ASN A 151 -9.12 15.79 -15.79
N GLY A 152 -8.52 15.87 -16.97
CA GLY A 152 -7.08 16.15 -17.11
C GLY A 152 -6.66 17.54 -16.58
N ASP A 153 -7.56 18.51 -16.64
CA ASP A 153 -7.43 19.84 -16.03
C ASP A 153 -7.26 19.76 -14.50
N LEU A 154 -8.03 18.90 -13.84
CA LEU A 154 -7.90 18.66 -12.40
C LEU A 154 -6.55 18.00 -12.07
N ALA A 155 -6.09 17.04 -12.87
CA ALA A 155 -4.76 16.45 -12.69
C ALA A 155 -3.64 17.50 -12.86
N ALA A 156 -3.77 18.40 -13.82
CA ALA A 156 -2.84 19.49 -14.03
C ALA A 156 -2.82 20.48 -12.86
N LEU A 157 -3.97 20.75 -12.25
CA LEU A 157 -4.08 21.59 -11.04
C LEU A 157 -3.35 20.93 -9.85
N PHE A 158 -3.53 19.63 -9.64
CA PHE A 158 -2.79 18.88 -8.62
C PHE A 158 -1.27 18.90 -8.89
N ASN A 159 -0.84 18.76 -10.12
CA ASN A 159 0.58 18.85 -10.49
C ASN A 159 1.17 20.22 -10.12
N LYS A 160 0.43 21.30 -10.40
CA LYS A 160 0.84 22.65 -10.00
C LYS A 160 0.94 22.79 -8.47
N ALA A 161 -0.06 22.28 -7.75
CA ALA A 161 -0.06 22.30 -6.28
C ALA A 161 1.13 21.51 -5.69
N ILE A 162 1.38 20.28 -6.16
CA ILE A 162 2.52 19.45 -5.73
C ILE A 162 3.85 20.19 -5.98
N LYS A 163 4.02 20.80 -7.16
CA LYS A 163 5.21 21.58 -7.48
C LYS A 163 5.37 22.77 -6.52
N THR A 164 4.29 23.49 -6.24
CA THR A 164 4.28 24.65 -5.36
C THR A 164 4.67 24.29 -3.93
N ILE A 165 4.05 23.25 -3.33
CA ILE A 165 4.34 22.86 -1.95
C ILE A 165 5.75 22.30 -1.78
N ARG A 166 6.33 21.71 -2.82
CA ARG A 166 7.75 21.30 -2.84
C ARG A 166 8.67 22.50 -2.89
N ALA A 167 8.37 23.50 -3.73
CA ALA A 167 9.20 24.69 -3.91
C ALA A 167 9.21 25.60 -2.65
N ASN A 168 8.10 25.73 -1.96
CA ASN A 168 7.97 26.61 -0.79
C ASN A 168 8.28 25.92 0.55
N GLY A 169 8.77 24.68 0.54
CA GLY A 169 9.18 23.92 1.73
C GLY A 169 8.04 23.32 2.56
N VAL A 170 6.78 23.55 2.19
CA VAL A 170 5.61 22.95 2.90
C VAL A 170 5.68 21.43 2.84
N TYR A 171 5.99 20.88 1.67
CA TYR A 171 6.13 19.42 1.50
C TYR A 171 7.17 18.85 2.47
N LYS A 172 8.36 19.46 2.55
CA LYS A 172 9.42 19.01 3.47
C LYS A 172 8.95 19.05 4.92
N ARG A 173 8.37 20.16 5.36
CA ARG A 173 7.87 20.31 6.75
C ARG A 173 6.83 19.28 7.17
N ILE A 174 6.05 18.75 6.21
CA ILE A 174 5.02 17.72 6.48
C ILE A 174 5.65 16.32 6.56
N ASN A 175 6.75 16.09 5.83
CA ASN A 175 7.36 14.75 5.72
C ASN A 175 8.55 14.53 6.67
N ASP A 176 9.10 15.59 7.28
CA ASP A 176 10.15 15.53 8.31
C ASP A 176 9.51 15.42 9.70
#